data_a3b7a5dd79acf8eb4a9f198ac1ab8347
#
_entry.id   a3b7a5dd79acf8eb4a9f198ac1ab8347
#
_cell.length_a   1.000
_cell.length_b   1.000
_cell.length_c   1.000
_cell.angle_alpha   90.00
_cell.angle_beta   90.00
_cell.angle_gamma   90.00
#
_symmetry.space_group_name_H-M   'P 1'
#
loop_
_entity.id
_entity.type
_entity.pdbx_description
1 polymer ?
#
loop_
_entity_poly.entity_id
_entity_poly.type
_entity_poly.pdbx_seq_one_letter_code
_entity_poly.pdbx_strand_id
1 'polypeptide(L)'
;MDIDSLLGPRKRFGVHLGLERIEKLLANLGNPHYQVPIIHVAGTNGKGSVCAYLSAVLTQAGYTTGRYTSPHLIDWVERICLNERQISSEELGNLLLEVQKAIDPQEESPTQFEVFTAAAWLYFARHKVDVAVVEVGLGGRLDATNVCAKPIVTIITSISLDHLQQLGSTVGAIAKEKAGILKAECPVVIGQLPPEAEQVVREYADKLQCAVIKPQPAREVGDGWACVEVETKEKTNSQLPITKSVKYPLPLKGEIQLVNSALAVTALEIIQQQGWQIPEKAIAEGMAKTQWLGRMQWTTWNGRKLLLDGAHNPAAAEALRSYVDTLVAVEDRSQVGVTWVMGMLSTKEHDRVFQTLLRPNDELHLVPVPEHSSADEHQLAKLAKNICSGLSLCDTHSDLSSALSKVFSSDTNLVVLCGSLYLVGHFLQNQRLGM
;
A
#
# COMPACT_ATOMS: atom_id res chain seq x y z
N MET A 1 7.85 -18.24 17.85
CA MET A 1 9.00 -18.54 16.97
C MET A 1 9.48 -17.19 16.44
N ASP A 2 10.76 -16.89 16.51
CA ASP A 2 11.30 -15.60 16.05
C ASP A 2 11.45 -15.62 14.52
N ILE A 3 10.59 -14.90 13.83
CA ILE A 3 10.54 -14.83 12.37
C ILE A 3 11.79 -14.15 11.79
N ASP A 4 12.31 -13.12 12.48
CA ASP A 4 13.54 -12.44 12.05
C ASP A 4 14.75 -13.39 12.05
N SER A 5 14.88 -14.23 13.05
CA SER A 5 15.92 -15.27 13.10
C SER A 5 15.77 -16.30 12.00
N LEU A 6 14.55 -16.70 11.63
CA LEU A 6 14.28 -17.63 10.55
C LEU A 6 14.59 -17.05 9.17
N LEU A 7 14.31 -15.77 8.96
CA LEU A 7 14.64 -15.09 7.71
C LEU A 7 16.16 -14.88 7.55
N GLY A 8 16.90 -14.87 8.67
CA GLY A 8 18.37 -14.84 8.74
C GLY A 8 19.00 -13.56 8.17
N PRO A 9 20.35 -13.49 8.09
CA PRO A 9 21.09 -12.32 7.61
C PRO A 9 21.00 -12.14 6.07
N ARG A 10 20.05 -12.79 5.43
CA ARG A 10 19.78 -12.58 4.00
C ARG A 10 19.54 -11.10 3.78
N LYS A 11 20.18 -10.51 2.78
CA LYS A 11 20.13 -9.07 2.53
C LYS A 11 18.68 -8.58 2.63
N ARG A 12 18.35 -7.86 3.70
CA ARG A 12 17.03 -7.26 3.97
C ARG A 12 16.59 -6.37 2.80
N PHE A 13 17.55 -5.84 2.03
CA PHE A 13 17.39 -4.89 0.94
C PHE A 13 18.37 -5.13 -0.21
N GLY A 14 18.74 -6.38 -0.47
CA GLY A 14 19.44 -6.69 -1.71
C GLY A 14 18.42 -6.74 -2.84
N VAL A 15 18.23 -5.61 -3.56
CA VAL A 15 17.42 -5.64 -4.78
C VAL A 15 18.24 -6.33 -5.86
N HIS A 16 18.23 -7.64 -5.86
CA HIS A 16 18.58 -8.44 -7.02
C HIS A 16 17.28 -8.71 -7.77
N LEU A 17 16.98 -7.82 -8.73
CA LEU A 17 15.82 -7.97 -9.61
C LEU A 17 16.07 -9.17 -10.54
N GLY A 18 15.16 -10.11 -10.54
CA GLY A 18 15.19 -11.33 -11.37
C GLY A 18 14.16 -12.32 -10.86
N LEU A 19 13.59 -13.13 -11.74
CA LEU A 19 12.59 -14.13 -11.38
C LEU A 19 13.19 -15.53 -11.22
N GLU A 20 14.40 -15.75 -11.69
CA GLU A 20 15.01 -17.09 -11.79
C GLU A 20 15.14 -17.78 -10.43
N ARG A 21 15.50 -17.03 -9.37
CA ARG A 21 15.64 -17.58 -8.00
C ARG A 21 14.31 -18.00 -7.41
N ILE A 22 13.30 -17.12 -7.51
CA ILE A 22 11.97 -17.44 -6.97
C ILE A 22 11.30 -18.56 -7.79
N GLU A 23 11.46 -18.60 -9.10
CA GLU A 23 10.90 -19.65 -9.95
C GLU A 23 11.51 -21.02 -9.61
N LYS A 24 12.83 -21.12 -9.41
CA LYS A 24 13.50 -22.34 -8.97
C LYS A 24 13.03 -22.76 -7.57
N LEU A 25 12.96 -21.82 -6.64
CA LEU A 25 12.48 -22.10 -5.28
C LEU A 25 11.04 -22.63 -5.30
N LEU A 26 10.16 -22.03 -6.10
CA LEU A 26 8.78 -22.47 -6.25
C LEU A 26 8.70 -23.85 -6.95
N ALA A 27 9.58 -24.12 -7.91
CA ALA A 27 9.67 -25.45 -8.53
C ALA A 27 10.04 -26.53 -7.50
N ASN A 28 11.01 -26.26 -6.63
CA ASN A 28 11.39 -27.16 -5.53
C ASN A 28 10.27 -27.39 -4.51
N LEU A 29 9.33 -26.43 -4.40
CA LEU A 29 8.12 -26.52 -3.57
C LEU A 29 6.90 -27.13 -4.31
N GLY A 30 7.06 -27.63 -5.55
CA GLY A 30 5.99 -28.20 -6.35
C GLY A 30 5.09 -27.19 -7.05
N ASN A 31 5.61 -25.99 -7.32
CA ASN A 31 4.93 -24.90 -8.04
C ASN A 31 3.56 -24.49 -7.45
N PRO A 32 3.47 -24.16 -6.15
CA PRO A 32 2.21 -23.84 -5.49
C PRO A 32 1.49 -22.64 -6.11
N HIS A 33 2.22 -21.68 -6.70
CA HIS A 33 1.69 -20.48 -7.35
C HIS A 33 0.80 -20.77 -8.57
N TYR A 34 0.96 -21.92 -9.24
CA TYR A 34 0.07 -22.31 -10.35
C TYR A 34 -1.33 -22.76 -9.90
N GLN A 35 -1.50 -23.04 -8.61
CA GLN A 35 -2.77 -23.48 -8.04
C GLN A 35 -3.63 -22.33 -7.51
N VAL A 36 -3.11 -21.11 -7.51
CA VAL A 36 -3.74 -19.94 -6.87
C VAL A 36 -4.14 -18.91 -7.93
N PRO A 37 -5.43 -18.73 -8.20
CA PRO A 37 -5.91 -17.60 -9.00
C PRO A 37 -5.59 -16.27 -8.29
N ILE A 38 -5.16 -15.23 -9.02
CA ILE A 38 -4.78 -13.97 -8.40
C ILE A 38 -5.40 -12.73 -9.03
N ILE A 39 -5.55 -11.70 -8.18
CA ILE A 39 -5.66 -10.30 -8.56
C ILE A 39 -4.31 -9.67 -8.23
N HIS A 40 -3.62 -9.09 -9.22
CA HIS A 40 -2.27 -8.58 -9.04
C HIS A 40 -2.24 -7.06 -9.03
N VAL A 41 -1.72 -6.46 -7.96
CA VAL A 41 -1.82 -5.01 -7.71
C VAL A 41 -0.44 -4.37 -7.65
N ALA A 42 -0.11 -3.54 -8.63
CA ALA A 42 1.09 -2.69 -8.66
C ALA A 42 0.73 -1.21 -8.51
N GLY A 43 1.74 -0.39 -8.27
CA GLY A 43 1.62 1.05 -8.15
C GLY A 43 2.70 1.66 -7.25
N THR A 44 2.76 2.98 -7.18
CA THR A 44 3.62 3.66 -6.21
C THR A 44 2.89 3.72 -4.87
N ASN A 45 1.75 4.38 -4.80
CA ASN A 45 0.91 4.51 -3.61
C ASN A 45 -0.46 3.84 -3.83
N GLY A 46 -1.18 3.51 -2.75
CA GLY A 46 -2.54 2.98 -2.82
C GLY A 46 -2.67 1.47 -2.93
N LYS A 47 -1.60 0.72 -3.28
CA LYS A 47 -1.62 -0.74 -3.47
C LYS A 47 -2.29 -1.48 -2.33
N GLY A 48 -1.79 -1.32 -1.11
CA GLY A 48 -2.30 -2.01 0.07
C GLY A 48 -3.76 -1.67 0.38
N SER A 49 -4.19 -0.40 0.20
CA SER A 49 -5.60 -0.02 0.36
C SER A 49 -6.51 -0.72 -0.66
N VAL A 50 -6.09 -0.79 -1.94
CA VAL A 50 -6.83 -1.52 -2.97
C VAL A 50 -6.89 -3.01 -2.66
N CYS A 51 -5.77 -3.61 -2.22
CA CYS A 51 -5.76 -5.01 -1.77
C CYS A 51 -6.71 -5.25 -0.60
N ALA A 52 -6.76 -4.35 0.38
CA ALA A 52 -7.65 -4.46 1.53
C ALA A 52 -9.14 -4.38 1.13
N TYR A 53 -9.51 -3.44 0.26
CA TYR A 53 -10.88 -3.36 -0.26
C TYR A 53 -11.29 -4.64 -1.00
N LEU A 54 -10.45 -5.09 -1.92
CA LEU A 54 -10.74 -6.30 -2.73
C LEU A 54 -10.89 -7.54 -1.86
N SER A 55 -9.93 -7.78 -0.95
CA SER A 55 -9.95 -8.99 -0.13
C SER A 55 -11.11 -8.98 0.86
N ALA A 56 -11.47 -7.84 1.44
CA ALA A 56 -12.61 -7.72 2.33
C ALA A 56 -13.94 -8.00 1.59
N VAL A 57 -14.12 -7.47 0.38
CA VAL A 57 -15.34 -7.71 -0.41
C VAL A 57 -15.44 -9.16 -0.87
N LEU A 58 -14.35 -9.75 -1.39
CA LEU A 58 -14.35 -11.14 -1.85
C LEU A 58 -14.60 -12.11 -0.68
N THR A 59 -14.01 -11.86 0.48
CA THR A 59 -14.30 -12.62 1.71
C THR A 59 -15.77 -12.50 2.11
N GLN A 60 -16.33 -11.29 2.04
CA GLN A 60 -17.74 -11.05 2.37
C GLN A 60 -18.69 -11.67 1.34
N ALA A 61 -18.25 -11.84 0.09
CA ALA A 61 -19.00 -12.57 -0.95
C ALA A 61 -18.95 -14.10 -0.76
N GLY A 62 -18.19 -14.61 0.21
CA GLY A 62 -18.13 -16.02 0.56
C GLY A 62 -16.96 -16.78 -0.06
N TYR A 63 -16.05 -16.11 -0.75
CA TYR A 63 -14.84 -16.74 -1.31
C TYR A 63 -13.77 -16.93 -0.24
N THR A 64 -13.05 -18.04 -0.31
CA THR A 64 -11.81 -18.26 0.47
C THR A 64 -10.73 -17.37 -0.13
N THR A 65 -10.47 -16.24 0.52
CA THR A 65 -9.65 -15.17 -0.03
C THR A 65 -8.31 -15.07 0.67
N GLY A 66 -7.21 -15.18 -0.08
CA GLY A 66 -5.86 -14.84 0.35
C GLY A 66 -5.58 -13.35 0.14
N ARG A 67 -4.77 -12.74 1.03
CA ARG A 67 -4.19 -11.41 0.79
C ARG A 67 -2.70 -11.45 1.13
N TYR A 68 -1.88 -10.97 0.19
CA TYR A 68 -0.45 -10.78 0.36
C TYR A 68 -0.09 -9.31 0.16
N THR A 69 0.50 -8.68 1.17
CA THR A 69 0.84 -7.25 1.17
C THR A 69 2.22 -6.99 1.76
N SER A 70 2.87 -5.88 1.37
CA SER A 70 4.18 -5.47 1.87
C SER A 70 4.40 -3.96 1.78
N PRO A 71 5.20 -3.39 2.72
CA PRO A 71 5.72 -4.00 3.94
C PRO A 71 4.62 -4.21 4.99
N HIS A 72 4.96 -4.89 6.10
CA HIS A 72 4.12 -4.87 7.30
C HIS A 72 4.28 -3.56 8.04
N LEU A 73 3.35 -3.27 8.92
CA LEU A 73 3.36 -2.09 9.77
C LEU A 73 3.99 -2.41 11.14
N ILE A 74 3.55 -3.49 11.78
CA ILE A 74 3.99 -3.91 13.12
C ILE A 74 4.67 -5.27 13.08
N ASP A 75 4.07 -6.28 12.43
CA ASP A 75 4.52 -7.68 12.49
C ASP A 75 4.47 -8.36 11.12
N TRP A 76 5.38 -9.29 10.90
CA TRP A 76 5.48 -10.11 9.69
C TRP A 76 4.19 -10.84 9.31
N VAL A 77 3.40 -11.27 10.30
CA VAL A 77 2.14 -12.00 10.09
C VAL A 77 1.09 -11.16 9.35
N GLU A 78 1.19 -9.83 9.39
CA GLU A 78 0.29 -8.93 8.66
C GLU A 78 0.34 -9.13 7.15
N ARG A 79 1.47 -9.61 6.63
CA ARG A 79 1.70 -9.73 5.18
C ARG A 79 0.89 -10.84 4.53
N ILE A 80 0.48 -11.86 5.30
CA ILE A 80 -0.27 -13.01 4.80
C ILE A 80 -1.57 -13.13 5.58
N CYS A 81 -2.69 -12.93 4.90
CA CYS A 81 -4.01 -13.08 5.48
C CYS A 81 -4.83 -14.12 4.71
N LEU A 82 -5.68 -14.84 5.45
CA LEU A 82 -6.72 -15.71 4.91
C LEU A 82 -8.07 -15.24 5.46
N ASN A 83 -9.01 -14.87 4.59
CA ASN A 83 -10.33 -14.34 4.98
C ASN A 83 -10.22 -13.21 6.02
N GLU A 84 -9.36 -12.21 5.74
CA GLU A 84 -9.03 -11.05 6.59
C GLU A 84 -8.36 -11.38 7.93
N ARG A 85 -8.03 -12.64 8.21
CA ARG A 85 -7.29 -13.05 9.41
C ARG A 85 -5.82 -13.26 9.07
N GLN A 86 -4.96 -12.65 9.86
CA GLN A 86 -3.51 -12.83 9.75
C GLN A 86 -3.13 -14.30 10.02
N ILE A 87 -2.12 -14.78 9.30
CA ILE A 87 -1.49 -16.08 9.59
C ILE A 87 -0.94 -16.09 11.01
N SER A 88 -1.00 -17.23 11.71
CA SER A 88 -0.35 -17.35 13.02
C SER A 88 1.17 -17.36 12.90
N SER A 89 1.88 -16.83 13.92
CA SER A 89 3.34 -16.86 13.98
C SER A 89 3.91 -18.30 13.93
N GLU A 90 3.19 -19.26 14.48
CA GLU A 90 3.57 -20.67 14.45
C GLU A 90 3.48 -21.24 13.03
N GLU A 91 2.37 -21.00 12.33
CA GLU A 91 2.15 -21.49 10.97
C GLU A 91 3.11 -20.82 9.98
N LEU A 92 3.32 -19.51 10.10
CA LEU A 92 4.31 -18.78 9.31
C LEU A 92 5.71 -19.33 9.54
N GLY A 93 6.10 -19.58 10.80
CA GLY A 93 7.40 -20.17 11.14
C GLY A 93 7.60 -21.55 10.51
N ASN A 94 6.57 -22.42 10.56
CA ASN A 94 6.62 -23.74 9.95
C ASN A 94 6.77 -23.67 8.43
N LEU A 95 6.04 -22.76 7.77
CA LEU A 95 6.17 -22.53 6.32
C LEU A 95 7.57 -22.02 5.94
N LEU A 96 8.12 -21.07 6.70
CA LEU A 96 9.46 -20.55 6.44
C LEU A 96 10.53 -21.62 6.59
N LEU A 97 10.42 -22.50 7.60
CA LEU A 97 11.33 -23.66 7.75
C LEU A 97 11.23 -24.63 6.58
N GLU A 98 10.05 -24.86 6.04
CA GLU A 98 9.86 -25.71 4.87
C GLU A 98 10.44 -25.06 3.60
N VAL A 99 10.17 -23.78 3.38
CA VAL A 99 10.76 -23.03 2.26
C VAL A 99 12.28 -23.04 2.34
N GLN A 100 12.87 -22.89 3.54
CA GLN A 100 14.31 -22.97 3.72
C GLN A 100 14.91 -24.31 3.33
N LYS A 101 14.21 -25.42 3.64
CA LYS A 101 14.66 -26.78 3.25
C LYS A 101 14.61 -27.00 1.74
N ALA A 102 13.77 -26.25 1.02
CA ALA A 102 13.66 -26.33 -0.43
C ALA A 102 14.72 -25.49 -1.18
N ILE A 103 15.50 -24.68 -0.47
CA ILE A 103 16.59 -23.88 -1.06
C ILE A 103 17.77 -24.82 -1.36
N ASP A 104 18.20 -24.89 -2.63
CA ASP A 104 19.40 -25.62 -3.02
C ASP A 104 20.64 -24.80 -2.56
N PRO A 105 21.51 -25.37 -1.70
CA PRO A 105 22.72 -24.69 -1.23
C PRO A 105 23.77 -24.47 -2.32
N GLN A 106 23.65 -25.09 -3.49
CA GLN A 106 24.54 -24.92 -4.63
C GLN A 106 24.12 -23.78 -5.55
N GLU A 107 22.90 -23.24 -5.38
CA GLU A 107 22.35 -22.12 -6.15
C GLU A 107 22.49 -20.78 -5.45
N GLU A 108 22.25 -19.70 -6.19
CA GLU A 108 22.18 -18.34 -5.61
C GLU A 108 21.08 -18.27 -4.56
N SER A 109 21.42 -17.87 -3.34
CA SER A 109 20.47 -17.79 -2.22
C SER A 109 19.35 -16.80 -2.54
N PRO A 110 18.07 -17.20 -2.39
CA PRO A 110 16.95 -16.28 -2.55
C PRO A 110 16.98 -15.16 -1.50
N THR A 111 16.45 -14.00 -1.86
CA THR A 111 16.30 -12.86 -0.97
C THR A 111 15.26 -13.16 0.10
N GLN A 112 15.25 -12.35 1.17
CA GLN A 112 14.24 -12.43 2.23
C GLN A 112 12.82 -12.29 1.67
N PHE A 113 12.63 -11.38 0.69
CA PHE A 113 11.32 -11.17 0.06
C PHE A 113 10.89 -12.37 -0.79
N GLU A 114 11.80 -12.99 -1.53
CA GLU A 114 11.51 -14.21 -2.31
C GLU A 114 11.12 -15.39 -1.41
N VAL A 115 11.84 -15.59 -0.30
CA VAL A 115 11.51 -16.64 0.70
C VAL A 115 10.12 -16.42 1.29
N PHE A 116 9.81 -15.17 1.65
CA PHE A 116 8.52 -14.84 2.24
C PHE A 116 7.37 -14.95 1.22
N THR A 117 7.63 -14.56 -0.02
CA THR A 117 6.67 -14.69 -1.13
C THR A 117 6.41 -16.19 -1.44
N ALA A 118 7.44 -17.04 -1.44
CA ALA A 118 7.26 -18.48 -1.60
C ALA A 118 6.42 -19.10 -0.46
N ALA A 119 6.62 -18.67 0.78
CA ALA A 119 5.80 -19.07 1.92
C ALA A 119 4.33 -18.67 1.74
N ALA A 120 4.07 -17.47 1.22
CA ALA A 120 2.71 -17.01 0.94
C ALA A 120 2.02 -17.87 -0.13
N TRP A 121 2.71 -18.19 -1.24
CA TRP A 121 2.17 -19.08 -2.27
C TRP A 121 1.87 -20.47 -1.73
N LEU A 122 2.75 -21.04 -0.91
CA LEU A 122 2.56 -22.35 -0.29
C LEU A 122 1.36 -22.34 0.67
N TYR A 123 1.21 -21.28 1.45
CA TYR A 123 0.06 -21.07 2.35
C TYR A 123 -1.27 -21.05 1.58
N PHE A 124 -1.37 -20.24 0.55
CA PHE A 124 -2.58 -20.09 -0.24
C PHE A 124 -2.95 -21.38 -1.00
N ALA A 125 -1.98 -22.05 -1.58
CA ALA A 125 -2.21 -23.34 -2.26
C ALA A 125 -2.74 -24.42 -1.28
N ARG A 126 -2.18 -24.52 -0.07
CA ARG A 126 -2.62 -25.46 0.96
C ARG A 126 -4.05 -25.20 1.44
N HIS A 127 -4.40 -23.93 1.57
CA HIS A 127 -5.75 -23.53 1.97
C HIS A 127 -6.73 -23.50 0.79
N LYS A 128 -6.28 -23.88 -0.43
CA LYS A 128 -7.10 -23.93 -1.64
C LYS A 128 -7.93 -22.65 -1.82
N VAL A 129 -7.27 -21.49 -1.70
CA VAL A 129 -7.96 -20.22 -1.83
C VAL A 129 -8.62 -20.10 -3.22
N ASP A 130 -9.84 -19.59 -3.25
CA ASP A 130 -10.53 -19.31 -4.52
C ASP A 130 -9.83 -18.19 -5.28
N VAL A 131 -9.24 -17.24 -4.56
CA VAL A 131 -8.47 -16.12 -5.10
C VAL A 131 -7.52 -15.54 -4.06
N ALA A 132 -6.32 -15.11 -4.50
CA ALA A 132 -5.44 -14.28 -3.69
C ALA A 132 -5.31 -12.87 -4.29
N VAL A 133 -5.42 -11.85 -3.45
CA VAL A 133 -5.12 -10.46 -3.79
C VAL A 133 -3.67 -10.20 -3.42
N VAL A 134 -2.83 -9.99 -4.43
CA VAL A 134 -1.37 -9.96 -4.28
C VAL A 134 -0.81 -8.59 -4.60
N GLU A 135 -0.19 -7.95 -3.61
CA GLU A 135 0.52 -6.68 -3.75
C GLU A 135 1.94 -6.90 -4.25
N VAL A 136 2.34 -6.14 -5.29
CA VAL A 136 3.73 -6.06 -5.76
C VAL A 136 4.59 -5.38 -4.70
N GLY A 137 5.72 -6.00 -4.36
CA GLY A 137 6.68 -5.43 -3.41
C GLY A 137 7.42 -4.23 -3.98
N LEU A 138 8.07 -4.38 -5.14
CA LEU A 138 8.84 -3.34 -5.79
C LEU A 138 8.78 -3.44 -7.31
N GLY A 139 8.49 -2.32 -7.97
CA GLY A 139 8.41 -2.26 -9.44
C GLY A 139 7.23 -3.06 -9.97
N GLY A 140 7.46 -4.25 -10.45
CA GLY A 140 6.48 -5.19 -10.97
C GLY A 140 7.08 -6.24 -11.88
N ARG A 141 7.74 -5.85 -12.95
CA ARG A 141 8.28 -6.74 -14.00
C ARG A 141 9.15 -7.88 -13.45
N LEU A 142 10.03 -7.57 -12.52
CA LEU A 142 10.98 -8.50 -11.90
C LEU A 142 10.70 -8.71 -10.40
N ASP A 143 9.48 -8.38 -9.96
CA ASP A 143 9.07 -8.61 -8.58
C ASP A 143 8.76 -10.09 -8.35
N ALA A 144 9.13 -10.63 -7.18
CA ALA A 144 8.94 -12.03 -6.84
C ALA A 144 7.47 -12.48 -6.89
N THR A 145 6.51 -11.54 -6.84
CA THR A 145 5.08 -11.86 -6.99
C THR A 145 4.66 -12.07 -8.45
N ASN A 146 5.49 -11.64 -9.43
CA ASN A 146 5.14 -11.68 -10.86
C ASN A 146 5.37 -13.04 -11.55
N VAL A 147 5.31 -14.10 -10.80
CA VAL A 147 5.46 -15.50 -11.27
C VAL A 147 4.17 -16.12 -11.77
N CYS A 148 3.03 -15.48 -11.57
CA CYS A 148 1.73 -15.95 -12.05
C CYS A 148 1.58 -15.70 -13.55
N ALA A 149 1.18 -16.73 -14.29
CA ALA A 149 1.06 -16.65 -15.76
C ALA A 149 -0.20 -15.89 -16.22
N LYS A 150 -1.32 -16.01 -15.49
CA LYS A 150 -2.61 -15.43 -15.90
C LYS A 150 -3.42 -14.93 -14.69
N PRO A 151 -3.20 -13.67 -14.27
CA PRO A 151 -4.05 -13.02 -13.29
C PRO A 151 -5.50 -12.89 -13.78
N ILE A 152 -6.47 -12.91 -12.87
CA ILE A 152 -7.89 -12.64 -13.17
C ILE A 152 -8.04 -11.19 -13.68
N VAL A 153 -7.38 -10.27 -12.99
CA VAL A 153 -7.27 -8.85 -13.33
C VAL A 153 -5.97 -8.30 -12.76
N THR A 154 -5.36 -7.34 -13.46
CA THR A 154 -4.23 -6.57 -12.97
C THR A 154 -4.65 -5.14 -12.65
N ILE A 155 -4.00 -4.52 -11.67
CA ILE A 155 -4.33 -3.15 -11.25
C ILE A 155 -3.03 -2.35 -11.13
N ILE A 156 -3.00 -1.14 -11.71
CA ILE A 156 -1.94 -0.16 -11.50
C ILE A 156 -2.55 1.05 -10.82
N THR A 157 -2.30 1.21 -9.51
CA THR A 157 -3.00 2.20 -8.68
C THR A 157 -2.58 3.63 -8.96
N SER A 158 -1.29 3.91 -8.89
CA SER A 158 -0.69 5.22 -9.18
C SER A 158 0.76 5.05 -9.62
N ILE A 159 1.29 6.05 -10.32
CA ILE A 159 2.71 6.11 -10.69
C ILE A 159 3.23 7.49 -10.35
N SER A 160 4.27 7.52 -9.53
CA SER A 160 5.02 8.72 -9.18
C SER A 160 6.48 8.36 -8.90
N LEU A 161 7.34 9.35 -8.75
CA LEU A 161 8.73 9.14 -8.40
C LEU A 161 8.84 8.50 -7.01
N ASP A 162 9.44 7.34 -6.94
CA ASP A 162 9.87 6.61 -5.74
C ASP A 162 10.83 5.50 -6.16
N HIS A 163 11.69 5.06 -5.26
CA HIS A 163 12.69 4.01 -5.52
C HIS A 163 13.56 4.26 -6.76
N LEU A 164 14.01 5.51 -6.96
CA LEU A 164 14.69 5.94 -8.19
C LEU A 164 15.94 5.13 -8.52
N GLN A 165 16.67 4.66 -7.50
CA GLN A 165 17.88 3.84 -7.68
C GLN A 165 17.59 2.48 -8.31
N GLN A 166 16.39 1.92 -8.07
CA GLN A 166 15.99 0.59 -8.53
C GLN A 166 15.14 0.63 -9.80
N LEU A 167 14.26 1.62 -9.91
CA LEU A 167 13.22 1.68 -10.96
C LEU A 167 13.52 2.69 -12.07
N GLY A 168 14.58 3.49 -11.89
CA GLY A 168 14.92 4.57 -12.82
C GLY A 168 14.43 5.94 -12.36
N SER A 169 14.99 6.98 -12.98
CA SER A 169 14.84 8.38 -12.57
C SER A 169 13.65 9.11 -13.23
N THR A 170 12.88 8.44 -14.08
CA THR A 170 11.74 9.05 -14.79
C THR A 170 10.43 8.30 -14.50
N VAL A 171 9.33 9.02 -14.60
CA VAL A 171 7.97 8.45 -14.46
C VAL A 171 7.72 7.35 -15.49
N GLY A 172 8.21 7.52 -16.73
CA GLY A 172 8.10 6.53 -17.79
C GLY A 172 8.90 5.24 -17.49
N ALA A 173 10.11 5.34 -16.91
CA ALA A 173 10.88 4.18 -16.50
C ALA A 173 10.16 3.38 -15.40
N ILE A 174 9.63 4.08 -14.39
CA ILE A 174 8.84 3.47 -13.31
C ILE A 174 7.56 2.83 -13.87
N ALA A 175 6.90 3.48 -14.83
CA ALA A 175 5.72 2.95 -15.51
C ALA A 175 6.02 1.64 -16.24
N LYS A 176 7.17 1.54 -16.91
CA LYS A 176 7.62 0.33 -17.61
C LYS A 176 7.80 -0.84 -16.67
N GLU A 177 8.42 -0.63 -15.50
CA GLU A 177 8.58 -1.68 -14.49
C GLU A 177 7.23 -2.15 -13.94
N LYS A 178 6.30 -1.20 -13.68
CA LYS A 178 4.98 -1.55 -13.17
C LYS A 178 4.08 -2.22 -14.22
N ALA A 179 4.14 -1.76 -15.48
CA ALA A 179 3.41 -2.39 -16.59
C ALA A 179 3.87 -3.84 -16.84
N GLY A 180 5.05 -4.25 -16.35
CA GLY A 180 5.53 -5.62 -16.45
C GLY A 180 4.69 -6.68 -15.72
N ILE A 181 3.68 -6.30 -14.92
CA ILE A 181 2.72 -7.25 -14.34
C ILE A 181 1.59 -7.63 -15.31
N LEU A 182 1.40 -6.87 -16.41
CA LEU A 182 0.38 -7.18 -17.41
C LEU A 182 0.70 -8.51 -18.08
N LYS A 183 -0.33 -9.32 -18.31
CA LYS A 183 -0.23 -10.61 -18.99
C LYS A 183 -1.21 -10.64 -20.17
N ALA A 184 -0.88 -11.38 -21.20
CA ALA A 184 -1.66 -11.42 -22.43
C ALA A 184 -3.16 -11.68 -22.17
N GLU A 185 -4.01 -10.86 -22.78
CA GLU A 185 -5.47 -10.94 -22.73
C GLU A 185 -6.09 -10.74 -21.33
N CYS A 186 -5.28 -10.37 -20.31
CA CYS A 186 -5.78 -10.09 -18.98
C CYS A 186 -6.20 -8.60 -18.87
N PRO A 187 -7.40 -8.30 -18.34
CA PRO A 187 -7.82 -6.91 -18.17
C PRO A 187 -6.94 -6.18 -17.16
N VAL A 188 -6.74 -4.89 -17.39
CA VAL A 188 -6.01 -4.00 -16.47
C VAL A 188 -6.86 -2.80 -16.08
N VAL A 189 -6.96 -2.56 -14.78
CA VAL A 189 -7.56 -1.34 -14.21
C VAL A 189 -6.43 -0.38 -13.86
N ILE A 190 -6.50 0.85 -14.38
CA ILE A 190 -5.50 1.87 -14.11
C ILE A 190 -6.10 3.05 -13.36
N GLY A 191 -5.34 3.60 -12.41
CA GLY A 191 -5.72 4.81 -11.69
C GLY A 191 -5.48 6.10 -12.50
N GLN A 192 -5.51 7.21 -11.79
CA GLN A 192 -5.16 8.51 -12.38
C GLN A 192 -3.64 8.60 -12.52
N LEU A 193 -3.14 8.22 -13.70
CA LEU A 193 -1.71 8.21 -13.99
C LEU A 193 -1.29 9.53 -14.68
N PRO A 194 -0.04 10.00 -14.46
CA PRO A 194 0.53 11.04 -15.30
C PRO A 194 0.51 10.64 -16.77
N PRO A 195 0.35 11.60 -17.73
CA PRO A 195 0.20 11.28 -19.16
C PRO A 195 1.31 10.39 -19.72
N GLU A 196 2.58 10.66 -19.38
CA GLU A 196 3.74 9.84 -19.78
C GLU A 196 3.62 8.40 -19.28
N ALA A 197 3.21 8.20 -18.01
CA ALA A 197 3.04 6.87 -17.43
C ALA A 197 1.86 6.13 -18.06
N GLU A 198 0.75 6.82 -18.28
CA GLU A 198 -0.45 6.22 -18.89
C GLU A 198 -0.15 5.77 -20.31
N GLN A 199 0.57 6.56 -21.10
CA GLN A 199 1.01 6.19 -22.44
C GLN A 199 1.80 4.87 -22.42
N VAL A 200 2.81 4.76 -21.55
CA VAL A 200 3.64 3.55 -21.43
C VAL A 200 2.77 2.33 -21.06
N VAL A 201 1.85 2.47 -20.09
CA VAL A 201 0.99 1.36 -19.69
C VAL A 201 0.07 0.93 -20.83
N ARG A 202 -0.52 1.88 -21.57
CA ARG A 202 -1.38 1.58 -22.72
C ARG A 202 -0.61 0.90 -23.85
N GLU A 203 0.59 1.34 -24.17
CA GLU A 203 1.45 0.69 -25.19
C GLU A 203 1.79 -0.78 -24.81
N TYR A 204 2.00 -1.06 -23.52
CA TYR A 204 2.17 -2.44 -23.04
C TYR A 204 0.89 -3.25 -23.13
N ALA A 205 -0.24 -2.65 -22.74
CA ALA A 205 -1.55 -3.28 -22.81
C ALA A 205 -1.95 -3.64 -24.25
N ASP A 206 -1.74 -2.72 -25.19
CA ASP A 206 -2.02 -2.95 -26.62
C ASP A 206 -1.19 -4.11 -27.19
N LYS A 207 0.11 -4.18 -26.87
CA LYS A 207 0.98 -5.30 -27.28
C LYS A 207 0.53 -6.64 -26.74
N LEU A 208 -0.07 -6.66 -25.56
CA LEU A 208 -0.55 -7.87 -24.88
C LEU A 208 -2.07 -8.10 -25.09
N GLN A 209 -2.73 -7.28 -25.88
CA GLN A 209 -4.18 -7.32 -26.12
C GLN A 209 -5.02 -7.25 -24.83
N CYS A 210 -4.53 -6.48 -23.84
CA CYS A 210 -5.23 -6.25 -22.59
C CYS A 210 -6.29 -5.16 -22.74
N ALA A 211 -7.50 -5.40 -22.27
CA ALA A 211 -8.49 -4.34 -22.11
C ALA A 211 -8.06 -3.40 -20.97
N VAL A 212 -7.94 -2.09 -21.27
CA VAL A 212 -7.59 -1.06 -20.29
C VAL A 212 -8.83 -0.35 -19.81
N ILE A 213 -9.09 -0.43 -18.50
CA ILE A 213 -10.22 0.24 -17.85
C ILE A 213 -9.69 1.32 -16.90
N LYS A 214 -10.14 2.56 -17.07
CA LYS A 214 -9.77 3.71 -16.24
C LYS A 214 -11.03 4.32 -15.62
N PRO A 215 -11.40 3.93 -14.38
CA PRO A 215 -12.56 4.52 -13.72
C PRO A 215 -12.33 5.99 -13.38
N GLN A 216 -13.43 6.76 -13.31
CA GLN A 216 -13.40 8.03 -12.61
C GLN A 216 -13.29 7.79 -11.10
N PRO A 217 -12.66 8.70 -10.34
CA PRO A 217 -12.71 8.65 -8.89
C PRO A 217 -14.14 8.53 -8.39
N ALA A 218 -14.36 7.76 -7.34
CA ALA A 218 -15.65 7.77 -6.66
C ALA A 218 -15.94 9.18 -6.13
N ARG A 219 -17.19 9.49 -5.92
CA ARG A 219 -17.64 10.75 -5.30
C ARG A 219 -18.24 10.46 -3.94
N GLU A 220 -18.01 11.32 -2.97
CA GLU A 220 -18.71 11.27 -1.71
C GLU A 220 -20.20 11.59 -1.91
N VAL A 221 -21.07 10.82 -1.24
CA VAL A 221 -22.53 11.01 -1.31
C VAL A 221 -23.14 11.24 0.07
N GLY A 222 -22.31 11.70 1.03
CA GLY A 222 -22.68 12.00 2.41
C GLY A 222 -22.51 10.81 3.36
N ASP A 223 -22.47 11.10 4.66
CA ASP A 223 -22.45 10.13 5.78
C ASP A 223 -21.38 9.03 5.68
N GLY A 224 -20.23 9.33 5.09
CA GLY A 224 -19.15 8.36 4.91
C GLY A 224 -19.41 7.34 3.81
N TRP A 225 -20.33 7.61 2.88
CA TRP A 225 -20.58 6.80 1.70
C TRP A 225 -19.93 7.39 0.46
N ALA A 226 -19.54 6.52 -0.44
CA ALA A 226 -19.05 6.87 -1.77
C ALA A 226 -19.88 6.19 -2.86
N CYS A 227 -19.77 6.72 -4.07
CA CYS A 227 -20.44 6.20 -5.26
C CYS A 227 -19.48 6.23 -6.45
N VAL A 228 -19.43 5.15 -7.20
CA VAL A 228 -18.67 5.06 -8.45
C VAL A 228 -19.57 4.58 -9.59
N GLU A 229 -19.35 5.11 -10.79
CA GLU A 229 -19.99 4.65 -12.02
C GLU A 229 -19.10 3.59 -12.68
N VAL A 230 -19.64 2.40 -12.91
CA VAL A 230 -18.95 1.28 -13.57
C VAL A 230 -19.68 0.86 -14.85
N GLU A 231 -18.93 0.50 -15.88
CA GLU A 231 -19.50 0.02 -17.13
C GLU A 231 -19.90 -1.45 -17.00
N THR A 232 -21.12 -1.79 -17.39
CA THR A 232 -21.62 -3.17 -17.40
C THR A 232 -21.68 -3.71 -18.82
N LYS A 233 -21.55 -5.03 -18.98
CA LYS A 233 -21.72 -5.73 -20.28
C LYS A 233 -23.16 -6.12 -20.56
N GLU A 234 -24.16 -5.59 -19.86
CA GLU A 234 -25.54 -5.89 -20.20
C GLU A 234 -25.84 -5.49 -21.66
N LYS A 235 -26.15 -6.49 -22.48
CA LYS A 235 -26.51 -6.30 -23.89
C LYS A 235 -27.92 -5.74 -23.96
N THR A 236 -28.02 -4.43 -24.04
CA THR A 236 -29.24 -3.81 -24.56
C THR A 236 -29.06 -3.54 -26.05
N ASN A 237 -30.19 -3.37 -26.79
CA ASN A 237 -30.20 -2.99 -28.21
C ASN A 237 -29.58 -1.59 -28.47
N SER A 238 -29.03 -0.90 -27.45
CA SER A 238 -28.36 0.38 -27.59
C SER A 238 -26.85 0.18 -27.79
N GLN A 239 -26.26 0.96 -28.67
CA GLN A 239 -24.81 0.95 -28.97
C GLN A 239 -23.94 1.58 -27.86
N LEU A 240 -24.56 2.06 -26.78
CA LEU A 240 -23.83 2.71 -25.65
C LEU A 240 -23.69 1.73 -24.50
N PRO A 241 -22.51 1.70 -23.83
CA PRO A 241 -22.33 0.91 -22.63
C PRO A 241 -23.30 1.41 -21.53
N ILE A 242 -23.91 0.47 -20.81
CA ILE A 242 -24.73 0.80 -19.65
C ILE A 242 -23.79 1.06 -18.49
N THR A 243 -23.93 2.21 -17.85
CA THR A 243 -23.24 2.51 -16.60
C THR A 243 -24.14 2.16 -15.42
N LYS A 244 -23.56 1.50 -14.41
CA LYS A 244 -24.21 1.16 -13.15
C LYS A 244 -23.56 2.00 -12.04
N SER A 245 -24.41 2.59 -11.21
CA SER A 245 -23.95 3.35 -10.03
C SER A 245 -23.86 2.41 -8.83
N VAL A 246 -22.65 2.21 -8.30
CA VAL A 246 -22.39 1.38 -7.13
C VAL A 246 -22.12 2.27 -5.92
N LYS A 247 -22.95 2.13 -4.87
CA LYS A 247 -22.81 2.87 -3.61
C LYS A 247 -22.28 1.96 -2.50
N TYR A 248 -21.35 2.48 -1.71
CA TYR A 248 -20.72 1.73 -0.62
C TYR A 248 -20.20 2.65 0.48
N PRO A 249 -20.09 2.17 1.74
CA PRO A 249 -19.42 2.89 2.82
C PRO A 249 -17.92 3.02 2.53
N LEU A 250 -17.32 4.19 2.83
CA LEU A 250 -15.89 4.46 2.66
C LEU A 250 -15.25 4.80 4.02
N PRO A 251 -14.77 3.81 4.79
CA PRO A 251 -14.22 4.03 6.12
C PRO A 251 -12.83 4.68 6.13
N LEU A 252 -12.00 4.40 5.11
CA LEU A 252 -10.67 4.98 5.00
C LEU A 252 -10.76 6.46 4.56
N LYS A 253 -9.96 7.32 5.18
CA LYS A 253 -10.06 8.78 5.02
C LYS A 253 -9.13 9.30 3.91
N GLY A 254 -9.48 10.50 3.40
CA GLY A 254 -8.75 11.25 2.37
C GLY A 254 -9.23 10.98 0.95
N GLU A 255 -9.16 11.99 0.10
CA GLU A 255 -9.60 11.96 -1.31
C GLU A 255 -8.97 10.83 -2.12
N ILE A 256 -7.72 10.47 -1.79
CA ILE A 256 -7.03 9.35 -2.45
C ILE A 256 -7.78 8.02 -2.29
N GLN A 257 -8.61 7.87 -1.26
CA GLN A 257 -9.41 6.67 -1.07
C GLN A 257 -10.61 6.61 -2.00
N LEU A 258 -11.08 7.75 -2.52
CA LEU A 258 -12.07 7.78 -3.59
C LEU A 258 -11.52 7.17 -4.89
N VAL A 259 -10.24 7.40 -5.17
CA VAL A 259 -9.53 6.77 -6.30
C VAL A 259 -9.33 5.28 -6.03
N ASN A 260 -8.76 4.93 -4.86
CA ASN A 260 -8.44 3.54 -4.52
C ASN A 260 -9.69 2.64 -4.48
N SER A 261 -10.79 3.14 -3.90
CA SER A 261 -12.05 2.40 -3.84
C SER A 261 -12.70 2.23 -5.22
N ALA A 262 -12.62 3.24 -6.08
CA ALA A 262 -13.10 3.14 -7.47
C ALA A 262 -12.35 2.04 -8.25
N LEU A 263 -11.01 1.95 -8.08
CA LEU A 263 -10.21 0.88 -8.68
C LEU A 263 -10.65 -0.51 -8.21
N ALA A 264 -10.85 -0.65 -6.89
CA ALA A 264 -11.28 -1.92 -6.31
C ALA A 264 -12.68 -2.33 -6.81
N VAL A 265 -13.66 -1.43 -6.78
CA VAL A 265 -15.02 -1.73 -7.25
C VAL A 265 -15.05 -2.02 -8.75
N THR A 266 -14.28 -1.29 -9.55
CA THR A 266 -14.16 -1.57 -10.99
C THR A 266 -13.55 -2.95 -11.26
N ALA A 267 -12.52 -3.34 -10.51
CA ALA A 267 -11.95 -4.68 -10.62
C ALA A 267 -12.95 -5.77 -10.22
N LEU A 268 -13.75 -5.56 -9.17
CA LEU A 268 -14.82 -6.48 -8.76
C LEU A 268 -15.89 -6.62 -9.85
N GLU A 269 -16.27 -5.54 -10.52
CA GLU A 269 -17.21 -5.60 -11.65
C GLU A 269 -16.66 -6.42 -12.82
N ILE A 270 -15.36 -6.26 -13.14
CA ILE A 270 -14.69 -7.08 -14.17
C ILE A 270 -14.73 -8.57 -13.80
N ILE A 271 -14.49 -8.89 -12.53
CA ILE A 271 -14.54 -10.26 -12.01
C ILE A 271 -15.97 -10.82 -12.09
N GLN A 272 -16.98 -10.01 -11.77
CA GLN A 272 -18.40 -10.39 -11.96
C GLN A 272 -18.73 -10.71 -13.43
N GLN A 273 -18.20 -9.91 -14.36
CA GLN A 273 -18.38 -10.16 -15.80
C GLN A 273 -17.69 -11.45 -16.28
N GLN A 274 -16.75 -11.99 -15.50
CA GLN A 274 -16.13 -13.31 -15.72
C GLN A 274 -16.90 -14.45 -15.05
N GLY A 275 -18.08 -14.18 -14.44
CA GLY A 275 -18.98 -15.18 -13.86
C GLY A 275 -18.93 -15.32 -12.34
N TRP A 276 -18.10 -14.52 -11.63
CA TRP A 276 -18.06 -14.54 -10.18
C TRP A 276 -19.31 -13.90 -9.56
N GLN A 277 -19.77 -14.47 -8.45
CA GLN A 277 -20.95 -13.97 -7.75
C GLN A 277 -20.55 -13.01 -6.63
N ILE A 278 -20.66 -11.72 -6.88
CA ILE A 278 -20.32 -10.66 -5.91
C ILE A 278 -21.55 -9.77 -5.72
N PRO A 279 -22.48 -10.11 -4.82
CA PRO A 279 -23.70 -9.31 -4.60
C PRO A 279 -23.37 -7.90 -4.11
N GLU A 280 -24.20 -6.90 -4.45
CA GLU A 280 -24.02 -5.52 -3.96
C GLU A 280 -23.93 -5.44 -2.43
N LYS A 281 -24.69 -6.28 -1.73
CA LYS A 281 -24.60 -6.41 -0.28
C LYS A 281 -23.17 -6.79 0.17
N ALA A 282 -22.51 -7.72 -0.52
CA ALA A 282 -21.12 -8.08 -0.20
C ALA A 282 -20.15 -6.95 -0.47
N ILE A 283 -20.37 -6.15 -1.55
CA ILE A 283 -19.58 -4.94 -1.80
C ILE A 283 -19.75 -3.96 -0.64
N ALA A 284 -20.98 -3.62 -0.27
CA ALA A 284 -21.24 -2.66 0.81
C ALA A 284 -20.67 -3.13 2.16
N GLU A 285 -20.91 -4.39 2.55
CA GLU A 285 -20.45 -4.94 3.82
C GLU A 285 -18.92 -5.12 3.86
N GLY A 286 -18.30 -5.55 2.76
CA GLY A 286 -16.85 -5.70 2.65
C GLY A 286 -16.14 -4.36 2.72
N MET A 287 -16.62 -3.37 1.95
CA MET A 287 -16.09 -2.02 1.99
C MET A 287 -16.20 -1.40 3.40
N ALA A 288 -17.36 -1.57 4.07
CA ALA A 288 -17.58 -1.07 5.44
C ALA A 288 -16.61 -1.67 6.46
N LYS A 289 -16.22 -2.94 6.29
CA LYS A 289 -15.32 -3.67 7.19
C LYS A 289 -13.84 -3.45 6.89
N THR A 290 -13.51 -2.78 5.78
CA THR A 290 -12.13 -2.58 5.38
C THR A 290 -11.39 -1.73 6.40
N GLN A 291 -10.27 -2.26 6.90
CA GLN A 291 -9.33 -1.58 7.78
C GLN A 291 -7.94 -1.60 7.16
N TRP A 292 -7.27 -0.45 7.20
CA TRP A 292 -5.89 -0.35 6.73
C TRP A 292 -5.12 0.64 7.61
N LEU A 293 -4.35 0.10 8.54
CA LEU A 293 -3.66 0.90 9.55
C LEU A 293 -2.59 1.81 8.94
N GLY A 294 -2.33 2.94 9.60
CA GLY A 294 -1.29 3.89 9.19
C GLY A 294 -1.63 4.66 7.90
N ARG A 295 -2.92 4.79 7.55
CA ARG A 295 -3.41 5.59 6.42
C ARG A 295 -4.49 6.55 6.87
N MET A 296 -4.08 7.82 7.12
CA MET A 296 -4.93 8.88 7.67
C MET A 296 -5.78 8.37 8.84
N GLN A 297 -5.13 7.57 9.70
CA GLN A 297 -5.75 6.88 10.83
C GLN A 297 -5.79 7.77 12.06
N TRP A 298 -6.96 8.01 12.59
CA TRP A 298 -7.12 8.66 13.88
C TRP A 298 -6.88 7.68 15.03
N THR A 299 -6.11 8.14 16.01
CA THR A 299 -5.85 7.46 17.28
C THR A 299 -5.72 8.46 18.41
N THR A 300 -5.28 8.04 19.57
CA THR A 300 -5.01 8.90 20.71
C THR A 300 -3.65 8.61 21.32
N TRP A 301 -3.02 9.63 21.88
CA TRP A 301 -1.88 9.55 22.76
C TRP A 301 -2.25 10.21 24.09
N ASN A 302 -2.22 9.47 25.21
CA ASN A 302 -2.66 9.94 26.53
C ASN A 302 -4.03 10.65 26.50
N GLY A 303 -4.98 10.08 25.77
CA GLY A 303 -6.35 10.62 25.62
C GLY A 303 -6.50 11.77 24.63
N ARG A 304 -5.42 12.27 24.01
CA ARG A 304 -5.43 13.37 23.03
C ARG A 304 -5.34 12.84 21.60
N LYS A 305 -6.06 13.48 20.67
CA LYS A 305 -6.17 13.03 19.27
C LYS A 305 -4.83 13.16 18.55
N LEU A 306 -4.50 12.14 17.77
CA LEU A 306 -3.31 12.04 16.93
C LEU A 306 -3.71 11.43 15.58
N LEU A 307 -3.28 12.05 14.47
CA LEU A 307 -3.44 11.50 13.12
C LEU A 307 -2.16 10.75 12.73
N LEU A 308 -2.31 9.51 12.25
CA LEU A 308 -1.21 8.67 11.78
C LEU A 308 -1.26 8.53 10.25
N ASP A 309 -0.15 8.74 9.58
CA ASP A 309 -0.02 8.41 8.15
C ASP A 309 1.41 8.01 7.78
N GLY A 310 1.53 6.99 6.94
CA GLY A 310 2.82 6.50 6.47
C GLY A 310 3.40 7.26 5.26
N ALA A 311 2.96 8.48 4.98
CA ALA A 311 3.46 9.31 3.88
C ALA A 311 4.98 9.51 3.98
N HIS A 312 5.71 9.15 2.91
CA HIS A 312 7.17 9.15 2.87
C HIS A 312 7.75 9.48 1.48
N ASN A 313 6.89 9.85 0.54
CA ASN A 313 7.27 10.37 -0.79
C ASN A 313 6.41 11.59 -1.13
N PRO A 314 6.79 12.40 -2.12
CA PRO A 314 6.09 13.65 -2.43
C PRO A 314 4.59 13.49 -2.70
N ALA A 315 4.21 12.49 -3.49
CA ALA A 315 2.79 12.27 -3.83
C ALA A 315 1.95 11.84 -2.61
N ALA A 316 2.50 11.04 -1.68
CA ALA A 316 1.83 10.69 -0.45
C ALA A 316 1.76 11.90 0.51
N ALA A 317 2.80 12.73 0.55
CA ALA A 317 2.83 13.96 1.32
C ALA A 317 1.76 14.96 0.83
N GLU A 318 1.56 15.07 -0.49
CA GLU A 318 0.51 15.89 -1.10
C GLU A 318 -0.88 15.42 -0.68
N ALA A 319 -1.16 14.13 -0.76
CA ALA A 319 -2.44 13.57 -0.33
C ALA A 319 -2.70 13.79 1.17
N LEU A 320 -1.66 13.61 2.01
CA LEU A 320 -1.76 13.86 3.44
C LEU A 320 -2.00 15.36 3.72
N ARG A 321 -1.26 16.26 3.07
CA ARG A 321 -1.43 17.70 3.26
C ARG A 321 -2.82 18.14 2.83
N SER A 322 -3.32 17.70 1.68
CA SER A 322 -4.67 17.99 1.21
C SER A 322 -5.73 17.60 2.27
N TYR A 323 -5.62 16.39 2.84
CA TYR A 323 -6.52 15.95 3.89
C TYR A 323 -6.42 16.82 5.16
N VAL A 324 -5.21 17.12 5.60
CA VAL A 324 -4.97 18.00 6.77
C VAL A 324 -5.53 19.39 6.54
N ASP A 325 -5.39 19.96 5.35
CA ASP A 325 -5.95 21.27 5.00
C ASP A 325 -7.48 21.28 5.11
N THR A 326 -8.17 20.20 4.75
CA THR A 326 -9.62 20.10 4.95
C THR A 326 -10.02 20.10 6.44
N LEU A 327 -9.21 19.46 7.30
CA LEU A 327 -9.46 19.44 8.75
C LEU A 327 -9.27 20.83 9.38
N VAL A 328 -8.21 21.53 8.98
CA VAL A 328 -7.89 22.88 9.45
C VAL A 328 -8.98 23.88 9.03
N ALA A 329 -9.48 23.76 7.79
CA ALA A 329 -10.54 24.64 7.26
C ALA A 329 -11.88 24.47 8.00
N VAL A 330 -12.26 23.23 8.34
CA VAL A 330 -13.53 22.94 9.06
C VAL A 330 -13.52 23.50 10.48
N GLU A 331 -12.36 23.53 11.15
CA GLU A 331 -12.26 24.03 12.52
C GLU A 331 -12.03 25.55 12.62
N ASP A 332 -12.10 26.30 11.51
CA ASP A 332 -11.80 27.73 11.39
C ASP A 332 -10.42 28.12 11.99
N ARG A 333 -9.48 27.20 11.89
CA ARG A 333 -8.11 27.31 12.42
C ARG A 333 -7.10 27.75 11.36
N SER A 334 -7.51 28.47 10.33
CA SER A 334 -6.67 28.86 9.19
C SER A 334 -5.40 29.65 9.57
N GLN A 335 -5.36 30.22 10.78
CA GLN A 335 -4.19 30.93 11.33
C GLN A 335 -3.32 30.08 12.25
N VAL A 336 -3.71 28.84 12.53
CA VAL A 336 -3.02 27.95 13.47
C VAL A 336 -2.31 26.88 12.67
N GLY A 337 -0.99 26.76 12.83
CA GLY A 337 -0.18 25.75 12.13
C GLY A 337 -0.51 24.31 12.55
N VAL A 338 0.01 23.36 11.80
CA VAL A 338 -0.07 21.92 12.10
C VAL A 338 1.20 21.51 12.84
N THR A 339 1.08 20.66 13.83
CA THR A 339 2.24 20.06 14.51
C THR A 339 2.58 18.72 13.88
N TRP A 340 3.70 18.66 13.19
CA TRP A 340 4.24 17.46 12.54
C TRP A 340 5.24 16.76 13.44
N VAL A 341 5.05 15.47 13.70
CA VAL A 341 6.05 14.57 14.28
C VAL A 341 6.52 13.64 13.17
N MET A 342 7.80 13.75 12.77
CA MET A 342 8.30 13.08 11.57
C MET A 342 9.62 12.38 11.77
N GLY A 343 9.74 11.18 11.18
CA GLY A 343 11.01 10.50 10.97
C GLY A 343 11.04 9.87 9.58
N MET A 344 12.14 10.04 8.86
CA MET A 344 12.27 9.57 7.48
C MET A 344 13.50 8.68 7.31
N LEU A 345 13.40 7.73 6.37
CA LEU A 345 14.55 6.93 5.97
C LEU A 345 15.53 7.76 5.13
N SER A 346 16.83 7.44 5.23
CA SER A 346 17.90 8.15 4.51
C SER A 346 17.81 8.10 2.99
N THR A 347 17.02 7.16 2.43
CA THR A 347 16.87 6.93 0.98
C THR A 347 15.74 7.73 0.34
N LYS A 348 15.04 8.60 1.09
CA LYS A 348 13.85 9.32 0.61
C LYS A 348 14.18 10.74 0.12
N GLU A 349 13.30 11.33 -0.70
CA GLU A 349 13.43 12.69 -1.25
C GLU A 349 12.95 13.73 -0.24
N HIS A 350 13.76 13.96 0.80
CA HIS A 350 13.40 14.78 1.96
C HIS A 350 12.99 16.21 1.59
N ASP A 351 13.73 16.83 0.67
CA ASP A 351 13.49 18.19 0.19
C ASP A 351 12.10 18.33 -0.42
N ARG A 352 11.74 17.42 -1.32
CA ARG A 352 10.41 17.42 -1.97
C ARG A 352 9.28 17.12 -1.02
N VAL A 353 9.49 16.21 -0.06
CA VAL A 353 8.50 15.92 0.98
C VAL A 353 8.24 17.17 1.82
N PHE A 354 9.30 17.86 2.27
CA PHE A 354 9.14 19.09 3.05
C PHE A 354 8.52 20.23 2.24
N GLN A 355 8.91 20.44 0.97
CA GLN A 355 8.30 21.43 0.08
C GLN A 355 6.79 21.22 -0.07
N THR A 356 6.37 19.96 -0.12
CA THR A 356 4.96 19.60 -0.29
C THR A 356 4.17 19.78 1.02
N LEU A 357 4.76 19.37 2.15
CA LEU A 357 4.05 19.22 3.42
C LEU A 357 4.04 20.49 4.26
N LEU A 358 5.19 21.19 4.39
CA LEU A 358 5.37 22.26 5.37
C LEU A 358 4.79 23.60 4.89
N ARG A 359 4.20 24.35 5.83
CA ARG A 359 3.67 25.71 5.63
C ARG A 359 4.16 26.64 6.75
N PRO A 360 4.15 27.96 6.53
CA PRO A 360 4.37 28.92 7.62
C PRO A 360 3.44 28.66 8.80
N ASN A 361 3.94 28.88 10.00
CA ASN A 361 3.32 28.62 11.30
C ASN A 361 3.19 27.12 11.68
N ASP A 362 3.57 26.17 10.82
CA ASP A 362 3.65 24.76 11.22
C ASP A 362 4.78 24.56 12.28
N GLU A 363 4.61 23.56 13.14
CA GLU A 363 5.64 23.05 14.05
C GLU A 363 6.16 21.70 13.51
N LEU A 364 7.48 21.50 13.59
CA LEU A 364 8.11 20.27 13.15
C LEU A 364 8.97 19.68 14.27
N HIS A 365 8.64 18.45 14.66
CA HIS A 365 9.37 17.63 15.61
C HIS A 365 9.97 16.43 14.88
N LEU A 366 11.29 16.37 14.79
CA LEU A 366 12.00 15.32 14.06
C LEU A 366 12.53 14.25 15.02
N VAL A 367 12.35 13.00 14.66
CA VAL A 367 12.75 11.82 15.43
C VAL A 367 13.46 10.81 14.53
N PRO A 368 14.36 9.98 15.07
CA PRO A 368 14.90 8.85 14.32
C PRO A 368 13.82 7.79 14.03
N VAL A 369 13.99 7.04 12.95
CA VAL A 369 13.18 5.85 12.66
C VAL A 369 13.86 4.65 13.31
N PRO A 370 13.27 4.04 14.35
CA PRO A 370 13.92 2.97 15.09
C PRO A 370 14.23 1.75 14.21
N GLU A 371 15.36 1.10 14.46
CA GLU A 371 15.79 -0.16 13.80
C GLU A 371 15.96 -0.10 12.27
N HIS A 372 15.96 1.09 11.69
CA HIS A 372 16.10 1.31 10.25
C HIS A 372 17.17 2.35 9.93
N SER A 373 17.56 2.44 8.64
CA SER A 373 18.46 3.48 8.14
C SER A 373 17.77 4.84 8.16
N SER A 374 17.67 5.44 9.36
CA SER A 374 17.09 6.75 9.57
C SER A 374 17.93 7.83 8.91
N ALA A 375 17.30 8.87 8.37
CA ALA A 375 17.97 10.12 8.06
C ALA A 375 18.34 10.83 9.37
N ASP A 376 19.44 11.59 9.36
CA ASP A 376 19.90 12.39 10.49
C ASP A 376 18.90 13.54 10.75
N GLU A 377 18.32 13.57 11.93
CA GLU A 377 17.27 14.53 12.32
C GLU A 377 17.77 15.96 12.38
N HIS A 378 19.07 16.19 12.69
CA HIS A 378 19.65 17.53 12.68
C HIS A 378 19.86 18.06 11.25
N GLN A 379 20.24 17.19 10.30
CA GLN A 379 20.32 17.55 8.89
C GLN A 379 18.93 17.82 8.32
N LEU A 380 17.94 16.99 8.69
CA LEU A 380 16.54 17.22 8.31
C LEU A 380 16.01 18.56 8.85
N ALA A 381 16.30 18.90 10.11
CA ALA A 381 15.90 20.17 10.70
C ALA A 381 16.49 21.37 9.96
N LYS A 382 17.77 21.29 9.59
CA LYS A 382 18.44 22.33 8.80
C LYS A 382 17.81 22.48 7.42
N LEU A 383 17.51 21.37 6.77
CA LEU A 383 16.85 21.34 5.45
C LEU A 383 15.44 21.94 5.55
N ALA A 384 14.64 21.54 6.53
CA ALA A 384 13.28 22.03 6.74
C ALA A 384 13.23 23.55 6.96
N LYS A 385 14.13 24.09 7.81
CA LYS A 385 14.26 25.55 8.04
C LYS A 385 14.64 26.32 6.78
N ASN A 386 15.47 25.72 5.92
CA ASN A 386 15.84 26.34 4.64
C ASN A 386 14.66 26.37 3.64
N ILE A 387 13.83 25.30 3.64
CA ILE A 387 12.67 25.17 2.74
C ILE A 387 11.50 26.03 3.23
N CYS A 388 11.23 26.01 4.53
CA CYS A 388 10.12 26.75 5.15
C CYS A 388 10.66 27.57 6.33
N SER A 389 11.16 28.77 6.04
CA SER A 389 11.69 29.69 7.05
C SER A 389 10.63 30.24 8.03
N GLY A 390 9.34 30.07 7.70
CA GLY A 390 8.20 30.49 8.50
C GLY A 390 7.71 29.45 9.51
N LEU A 391 8.42 28.33 9.73
CA LEU A 391 8.05 27.39 10.79
C LEU A 391 8.06 28.08 12.14
N SER A 392 7.02 27.86 12.96
CA SER A 392 6.93 28.40 14.33
C SER A 392 7.90 27.69 15.27
N LEU A 393 8.12 26.39 15.03
CA LEU A 393 9.08 25.57 15.75
C LEU A 393 9.70 24.51 14.83
N CYS A 394 10.97 24.20 15.04
CA CYS A 394 11.63 23.03 14.42
C CYS A 394 12.67 22.46 15.39
N ASP A 395 12.28 21.38 16.06
CA ASP A 395 13.03 20.68 17.09
C ASP A 395 13.40 19.24 16.68
N THR A 396 14.47 18.72 17.29
CA THR A 396 14.89 17.32 17.15
C THR A 396 14.82 16.61 18.50
N HIS A 397 14.47 15.33 18.49
CA HIS A 397 14.31 14.52 19.68
C HIS A 397 15.05 13.18 19.54
N SER A 398 15.49 12.61 20.65
CA SER A 398 16.20 11.32 20.68
C SER A 398 15.30 10.14 20.31
N ASP A 399 13.99 10.26 20.52
CA ASP A 399 13.01 9.20 20.30
C ASP A 399 11.60 9.76 20.17
N LEU A 400 10.69 8.90 19.70
CA LEU A 400 9.29 9.26 19.48
C LEU A 400 8.54 9.61 20.76
N SER A 401 8.83 8.92 21.87
CA SER A 401 8.13 9.14 23.15
C SER A 401 8.44 10.52 23.71
N SER A 402 9.71 10.94 23.64
CA SER A 402 10.15 12.28 24.07
C SER A 402 9.52 13.39 23.22
N ALA A 403 9.42 13.18 21.88
CA ALA A 403 8.75 14.10 20.98
C ALA A 403 7.28 14.26 21.32
N LEU A 404 6.53 13.16 21.43
CA LEU A 404 5.10 13.18 21.74
C LEU A 404 4.83 13.77 23.12
N SER A 405 5.65 13.45 24.13
CA SER A 405 5.53 14.04 25.47
C SER A 405 5.72 15.56 25.44
N LYS A 406 6.67 16.05 24.65
CA LYS A 406 6.90 17.48 24.45
C LYS A 406 5.73 18.14 23.72
N VAL A 407 5.29 17.58 22.60
CA VAL A 407 4.17 18.08 21.80
C VAL A 407 2.91 18.17 22.64
N PHE A 408 2.58 17.14 23.40
CA PHE A 408 1.35 17.08 24.19
C PHE A 408 1.48 17.72 25.60
N SER A 409 2.61 18.35 25.96
CA SER A 409 2.75 19.12 27.21
C SER A 409 2.02 20.46 27.19
N SER A 410 1.67 20.97 26.03
CA SER A 410 0.89 22.21 25.83
C SER A 410 -0.44 21.92 25.12
N ASP A 411 -1.34 22.91 25.09
CA ASP A 411 -2.51 22.84 24.20
C ASP A 411 -2.02 22.95 22.77
N THR A 412 -2.09 21.80 22.08
CA THR A 412 -1.57 21.66 20.73
C THR A 412 -2.67 21.73 19.68
N ASN A 413 -2.27 22.15 18.52
CA ASN A 413 -3.00 22.10 17.27
C ASN A 413 -3.27 20.64 16.81
N LEU A 414 -3.68 20.49 15.57
CA LEU A 414 -3.73 19.20 14.92
C LEU A 414 -2.33 18.56 14.90
N VAL A 415 -2.17 17.41 15.57
CA VAL A 415 -0.91 16.67 15.61
C VAL A 415 -0.95 15.54 14.61
N VAL A 416 0.09 15.43 13.78
CA VAL A 416 0.24 14.42 12.73
C VAL A 416 1.57 13.70 12.88
N LEU A 417 1.54 12.37 13.03
CA LEU A 417 2.71 11.51 13.00
C LEU A 417 2.86 10.90 11.61
N CYS A 418 3.97 11.20 10.92
CA CYS A 418 4.19 10.73 9.54
C CYS A 418 5.69 10.60 9.17
N GLY A 419 5.97 10.43 7.87
CA GLY A 419 7.32 10.36 7.31
C GLY A 419 7.84 8.95 7.08
N SER A 420 7.32 7.94 7.78
CA SER A 420 7.69 6.54 7.59
C SER A 420 6.61 5.59 8.11
N LEU A 421 6.33 4.53 7.34
CA LEU A 421 5.49 3.42 7.81
C LEU A 421 6.09 2.73 9.05
N TYR A 422 7.41 2.62 9.12
CA TYR A 422 8.09 1.98 10.25
C TYR A 422 7.97 2.83 11.53
N LEU A 423 8.01 4.15 11.43
CA LEU A 423 7.76 5.03 12.58
C LEU A 423 6.34 4.91 13.10
N VAL A 424 5.35 4.87 12.18
CA VAL A 424 3.95 4.64 12.53
C VAL A 424 3.75 3.26 13.14
N GLY A 425 4.42 2.24 12.58
CA GLY A 425 4.41 0.88 13.13
C GLY A 425 4.97 0.81 14.54
N HIS A 426 6.11 1.44 14.79
CA HIS A 426 6.72 1.55 16.12
C HIS A 426 5.76 2.20 17.14
N PHE A 427 5.09 3.28 16.75
CA PHE A 427 4.06 3.91 17.58
C PHE A 427 2.93 2.93 17.94
N LEU A 428 2.36 2.26 16.96
CA LEU A 428 1.25 1.33 17.17
C LEU A 428 1.65 0.09 17.99
N GLN A 429 2.88 -0.38 17.83
CA GLN A 429 3.44 -1.47 18.63
C GLN A 429 3.54 -1.07 20.11
N ASN A 430 4.07 0.12 20.41
CA ASN A 430 4.18 0.62 21.78
C ASN A 430 2.79 0.82 22.41
N GLN A 431 1.79 1.30 21.66
CA GLN A 431 0.42 1.38 22.16
C GLN A 431 -0.16 0.00 22.56
N ARG A 432 0.13 -1.05 21.78
CA ARG A 432 -0.33 -2.42 22.13
C ARG A 432 0.32 -2.96 23.39
N LEU A 433 1.57 -2.57 23.67
CA LEU A 433 2.32 -2.98 24.85
C LEU A 433 1.99 -2.16 26.11
N GLY A 434 1.15 -1.12 25.98
CA GLY A 434 0.77 -0.23 27.10
C GLY A 434 1.90 0.70 27.55
N MET A 435 2.87 0.96 26.67
CA MET A 435 4.00 1.85 26.88
C MET A 435 3.73 3.25 26.34
#